data_f3627fd044c48c7f4780359b5d6edaf3
#
_entry.id   f3627fd044c48c7f4780359b5d6edaf3
#
_cell.length_a   1.000
_cell.length_b   1.000
_cell.length_c   1.000
_cell.angle_alpha   90.00
_cell.angle_beta   90.00
_cell.angle_gamma   90.00
#
_symmetry.space_group_name_H-M   'P 1'
#
loop_
_entity.id
_entity.type
_entity.pdbx_description
1 polymer ?
#
loop_
_entity_poly.entity_id
_entity_poly.type
_entity_poly.pdbx_seq_one_letter_code
_entity_poly.pdbx_strand_id
1 'polypeptide(L)'
;AMFLPSFFTGHLATRFGAKQVIVAGCLLLVASALVAQLGISLAGFNVALILLGLGWNFTFLPATGLLTESYRPVDKARTQAANEFLVFGTAAITALLAGPLVSGLGWATLNLLLIPISLVPLAVLVWQHRTKLANA
;
A
#
# COMPACT_ATOMS: atom_id res chain seq x y z
N ALA A 1 0.20 -7.84 13.32
CA ALA A 1 -0.84 -7.54 12.31
C ALA A 1 -0.29 -7.58 10.88
N MET A 2 0.95 -7.19 10.65
CA MET A 2 1.55 -7.05 9.31
C MET A 2 1.86 -8.40 8.64
N PHE A 3 2.33 -9.40 9.38
CA PHE A 3 2.75 -10.70 8.83
C PHE A 3 1.68 -11.80 8.90
N LEU A 4 0.77 -11.73 9.86
CA LEU A 4 -0.26 -12.73 10.04
C LEU A 4 -1.18 -12.88 8.80
N PRO A 5 -1.60 -11.79 8.13
CA PRO A 5 -2.43 -11.89 6.93
C PRO A 5 -1.70 -12.43 5.71
N SER A 6 -0.36 -12.44 5.70
CA SER A 6 0.43 -12.88 4.54
C SER A 6 0.10 -14.31 4.10
N PHE A 7 -0.23 -15.18 5.05
CA PHE A 7 -0.66 -16.56 4.76
C PHE A 7 -1.97 -16.62 3.97
N PHE A 8 -2.85 -15.64 4.18
CA PHE A 8 -4.16 -15.57 3.53
C PHE A 8 -4.13 -14.71 2.27
N THR A 9 -3.28 -13.68 2.23
CA THR A 9 -3.20 -12.73 1.12
C THR A 9 -2.85 -13.42 -0.20
N GLY A 10 -1.93 -14.37 -0.19
CA GLY A 10 -1.59 -15.18 -1.37
C GLY A 10 -2.81 -15.96 -1.88
N HIS A 11 -3.55 -16.60 -0.99
CA HIS A 11 -4.76 -17.34 -1.33
C HIS A 11 -5.90 -16.42 -1.82
N LEU A 12 -6.06 -15.25 -1.20
CA LEU A 12 -7.01 -14.25 -1.67
C LEU A 12 -6.64 -13.71 -3.07
N ALA A 13 -5.37 -13.45 -3.30
CA ALA A 13 -4.90 -12.97 -4.60
C ALA A 13 -5.11 -13.98 -5.72
N THR A 14 -4.96 -15.27 -5.44
CA THR A 14 -5.25 -16.34 -6.43
C THR A 14 -6.74 -16.53 -6.65
N ARG A 15 -7.57 -16.36 -5.61
CA ARG A 15 -9.03 -16.59 -5.68
C ARG A 15 -9.79 -15.40 -6.28
N PHE A 16 -9.47 -14.20 -5.86
CA PHE A 16 -10.19 -12.96 -6.26
C PHE A 16 -9.44 -12.13 -7.29
N GLY A 17 -8.16 -12.44 -7.52
CA GLY A 17 -7.27 -11.66 -8.37
C GLY A 17 -6.47 -10.61 -7.62
N ALA A 18 -5.19 -10.48 -7.98
CA ALA A 18 -4.25 -9.57 -7.32
C ALA A 18 -4.75 -8.11 -7.29
N LYS A 19 -5.38 -7.64 -8.37
CA LYS A 19 -5.89 -6.26 -8.47
C LYS A 19 -6.99 -5.94 -7.46
N GLN A 20 -7.91 -6.88 -7.22
CA GLN A 20 -9.00 -6.69 -6.25
C GLN A 20 -8.47 -6.65 -4.82
N VAL A 21 -7.46 -7.47 -4.50
CA VAL A 21 -6.80 -7.47 -3.19
C VAL A 21 -6.04 -6.15 -2.98
N ILE A 22 -5.38 -5.61 -4.01
CA ILE A 22 -4.74 -4.29 -3.95
C ILE A 22 -5.77 -3.19 -3.69
N VAL A 23 -6.92 -3.21 -4.37
CA VAL A 23 -8.01 -2.24 -4.12
C VAL A 23 -8.47 -2.30 -2.67
N ALA A 24 -8.71 -3.51 -2.14
CA ALA A 24 -9.07 -3.69 -0.74
C ALA A 24 -7.98 -3.15 0.20
N GLY A 25 -6.71 -3.39 -0.10
CA GLY A 25 -5.57 -2.84 0.64
C GLY A 25 -5.55 -1.30 0.65
N CYS A 26 -5.75 -0.68 -0.50
CA CYS A 26 -5.83 0.80 -0.58
C CYS A 26 -6.99 1.38 0.23
N LEU A 27 -8.16 0.71 0.22
CA LEU A 27 -9.30 1.12 1.05
C LEU A 27 -8.99 1.00 2.54
N LEU A 28 -8.28 -0.05 2.95
CA LEU A 28 -7.83 -0.21 4.34
C LEU A 28 -6.83 0.89 4.75
N LEU A 29 -5.94 1.31 3.85
CA LEU A 29 -5.01 2.42 4.11
C LEU A 29 -5.76 3.74 4.28
N VAL A 30 -6.75 4.01 3.45
CA VAL A 30 -7.61 5.20 3.59
C VAL A 30 -8.39 5.14 4.91
N ALA A 31 -8.97 3.99 5.24
CA ALA A 31 -9.68 3.80 6.50
C ALA A 31 -8.75 4.01 7.71
N SER A 32 -7.50 3.52 7.65
CA SER A 32 -6.48 3.76 8.67
C SER A 32 -6.24 5.26 8.88
N ALA A 33 -6.05 6.01 7.80
CA ALA A 33 -5.84 7.45 7.86
C ALA A 33 -7.04 8.19 8.46
N LEU A 34 -8.27 7.79 8.11
CA LEU A 34 -9.50 8.38 8.66
C LEU A 34 -9.65 8.07 10.15
N VAL A 35 -9.42 6.83 10.57
CA VAL A 35 -9.46 6.45 11.99
C VAL A 35 -8.41 7.21 12.79
N ALA A 36 -7.22 7.42 12.24
CA ALA A 36 -6.16 8.20 12.88
C ALA A 36 -6.54 9.68 13.08
N GLN A 37 -7.50 10.21 12.30
CA GLN A 37 -8.04 11.57 12.47
C GLN A 37 -9.11 11.66 13.54
N LEU A 38 -9.85 10.58 13.81
CA LEU A 38 -11.02 10.60 14.69
C LEU A 38 -10.70 10.74 16.20
N GLY A 39 -9.45 10.64 16.59
CA GLY A 39 -9.06 10.89 17.97
C GLY A 39 -7.75 10.24 18.40
N ILE A 40 -7.18 10.83 19.47
CA ILE A 40 -5.92 10.43 20.10
C ILE A 40 -6.16 9.37 21.20
N SER A 41 -7.22 8.57 21.09
CA SER A 41 -7.43 7.49 22.04
C SER A 41 -6.46 6.33 21.73
N LEU A 42 -5.94 5.68 22.77
CA LEU A 42 -5.05 4.52 22.63
C LEU A 42 -5.70 3.40 21.79
N ALA A 43 -7.00 3.19 21.96
CA ALA A 43 -7.76 2.22 21.19
C ALA A 43 -7.86 2.61 19.70
N GLY A 44 -8.17 3.87 19.38
CA GLY A 44 -8.23 4.38 18.03
C GLY A 44 -6.88 4.28 17.30
N PHE A 45 -5.81 4.62 18.02
CA PHE A 45 -4.45 4.49 17.49
C PHE A 45 -4.08 3.04 17.16
N ASN A 46 -4.40 2.08 18.04
CA ASN A 46 -4.18 0.66 17.79
C ASN A 46 -4.98 0.16 16.59
N VAL A 47 -6.25 0.55 16.46
CA VAL A 47 -7.09 0.19 15.31
C VAL A 47 -6.49 0.76 14.00
N ALA A 48 -6.07 2.02 14.01
CA ALA A 48 -5.42 2.64 12.86
C ALA A 48 -4.15 1.88 12.44
N LEU A 49 -3.31 1.47 13.39
CA LEU A 49 -2.09 0.68 13.12
C LEU A 49 -2.40 -0.71 12.57
N ILE A 50 -3.45 -1.38 13.06
CA ILE A 50 -3.89 -2.67 12.54
C ILE A 50 -4.36 -2.52 11.08
N LEU A 51 -5.21 -1.52 10.81
CA LEU A 51 -5.68 -1.23 9.45
C LEU A 51 -4.53 -0.87 8.51
N LEU A 52 -3.54 -0.10 8.99
CA LEU A 52 -2.34 0.23 8.26
C LEU A 52 -1.55 -1.03 7.88
N GLY A 53 -1.33 -1.92 8.84
CA GLY A 53 -0.60 -3.18 8.62
C GLY A 53 -1.31 -4.12 7.64
N LEU A 54 -2.62 -4.25 7.75
CA LEU A 54 -3.45 -5.02 6.81
C LEU A 54 -3.44 -4.41 5.41
N GLY A 55 -3.63 -3.10 5.33
CA GLY A 55 -3.63 -2.35 4.07
C GLY A 55 -2.28 -2.47 3.35
N TRP A 56 -1.17 -2.33 4.08
CA TRP A 56 0.17 -2.54 3.54
C TRP A 56 0.35 -3.95 2.98
N ASN A 57 -0.04 -4.97 3.74
CA ASN A 57 0.09 -6.36 3.32
C ASN A 57 -0.73 -6.65 2.04
N PHE A 58 -1.96 -6.17 1.98
CA PHE A 58 -2.86 -6.38 0.84
C PHE A 58 -2.47 -5.56 -0.41
N THR A 59 -1.68 -4.51 -0.26
CA THR A 59 -1.13 -3.78 -1.41
C THR A 59 0.21 -4.33 -1.84
N PHE A 60 1.14 -4.56 -0.91
CA PHE A 60 2.53 -4.91 -1.20
C PHE A 60 2.69 -6.32 -1.78
N LEU A 61 2.09 -7.34 -1.14
CA LEU A 61 2.25 -8.72 -1.59
C LEU A 61 1.72 -8.97 -3.00
N PRO A 62 0.45 -8.63 -3.32
CA PRO A 62 -0.06 -8.84 -4.65
C PRO A 62 0.63 -7.96 -5.71
N ALA A 63 1.06 -6.75 -5.36
CA ALA A 63 1.81 -5.88 -6.28
C ALA A 63 3.16 -6.49 -6.64
N THR A 64 3.88 -7.05 -5.67
CA THR A 64 5.13 -7.79 -5.92
C THR A 64 4.87 -9.03 -6.77
N GLY A 65 3.76 -9.74 -6.55
CA GLY A 65 3.33 -10.86 -7.40
C GLY A 65 3.12 -10.44 -8.86
N LEU A 66 2.38 -9.36 -9.10
CA LEU A 66 2.18 -8.80 -10.45
C LEU A 66 3.49 -8.35 -11.10
N LEU A 67 4.42 -7.81 -10.32
CA LEU A 67 5.74 -7.46 -10.82
C LEU A 67 6.49 -8.71 -11.32
N THR A 68 6.41 -9.83 -10.60
CA THR A 68 7.08 -11.08 -11.00
C THR A 68 6.55 -11.68 -12.29
N GLU A 69 5.32 -11.38 -12.66
CA GLU A 69 4.69 -11.79 -13.92
C GLU A 69 5.08 -10.88 -15.10
N SER A 70 5.63 -9.70 -14.83
CA SER A 70 5.87 -8.65 -15.83
C SER A 70 7.25 -8.71 -16.48
N TYR A 71 8.22 -9.45 -15.94
CA TYR A 71 9.60 -9.51 -16.44
C TYR A 71 10.01 -10.91 -16.88
N ARG A 72 11.03 -10.97 -17.74
CA ARG A 72 11.62 -12.24 -18.18
C ARG A 72 12.47 -12.85 -17.07
N PRO A 73 12.60 -14.19 -17.01
CA PRO A 73 13.43 -14.86 -16.00
C PRO A 73 14.88 -14.36 -15.94
N VAL A 74 15.43 -13.90 -17.07
CA VAL A 74 16.78 -13.34 -17.18
C VAL A 74 16.93 -12.03 -16.42
N ASP A 75 15.88 -11.20 -16.39
CA ASP A 75 15.88 -9.86 -15.77
C ASP A 75 15.44 -9.89 -14.30
N LYS A 76 15.10 -11.07 -13.78
CA LYS A 76 14.54 -11.25 -12.45
C LYS A 76 15.34 -10.56 -11.36
N ALA A 77 16.63 -10.84 -11.25
CA ALA A 77 17.47 -10.31 -10.20
C ALA A 77 17.58 -8.77 -10.26
N ARG A 78 17.73 -8.22 -11.45
CA ARG A 78 17.84 -6.77 -11.67
C ARG A 78 16.54 -6.04 -11.34
N THR A 79 15.40 -6.56 -11.79
CA THR A 79 14.09 -5.96 -11.56
C THR A 79 13.71 -6.03 -10.08
N GLN A 80 13.93 -7.18 -9.42
CA GLN A 80 13.70 -7.30 -7.99
C GLN A 80 14.60 -6.37 -7.18
N ALA A 81 15.89 -6.31 -7.49
CA ALA A 81 16.83 -5.40 -6.82
C ALA A 81 16.41 -3.94 -6.97
N ALA A 82 15.98 -3.51 -8.15
CA ALA A 82 15.46 -2.17 -8.38
C ALA A 82 14.19 -1.89 -7.59
N ASN A 83 13.25 -2.84 -7.57
CA ASN A 83 12.02 -2.72 -6.78
C ASN A 83 12.31 -2.60 -5.28
N GLU A 84 13.13 -3.48 -4.74
CA GLU A 84 13.54 -3.45 -3.33
C GLU A 84 14.25 -2.15 -2.98
N PHE A 85 15.16 -1.70 -3.83
CA PHE A 85 15.86 -0.42 -3.63
C PHE A 85 14.90 0.77 -3.60
N LEU A 86 13.91 0.83 -4.50
CA LEU A 86 12.90 1.88 -4.51
C LEU A 86 12.00 1.84 -3.28
N VAL A 87 11.51 0.66 -2.91
CA VAL A 87 10.61 0.50 -1.76
C VAL A 87 11.32 0.84 -0.45
N PHE A 88 12.45 0.18 -0.17
CA PHE A 88 13.18 0.40 1.08
C PHE A 88 13.91 1.74 1.11
N GLY A 89 14.40 2.24 -0.03
CA GLY A 89 14.97 3.57 -0.15
C GLY A 89 13.94 4.66 0.18
N THR A 90 12.75 4.56 -0.39
CA THR A 90 11.64 5.48 -0.07
C THR A 90 11.24 5.38 1.39
N ALA A 91 11.14 4.17 1.94
CA ALA A 91 10.82 3.95 3.35
C ALA A 91 11.87 4.57 4.27
N ALA A 92 13.15 4.41 3.97
CA ALA A 92 14.24 5.00 4.74
C ALA A 92 14.21 6.53 4.71
N ILE A 93 14.02 7.13 3.54
CA ILE A 93 13.90 8.60 3.39
C ILE A 93 12.69 9.10 4.19
N THR A 94 11.54 8.43 4.06
CA THR A 94 10.33 8.80 4.79
C THR A 94 10.52 8.70 6.29
N ALA A 95 11.20 7.66 6.79
CA ALA A 95 11.51 7.48 8.21
C ALA A 95 12.41 8.59 8.74
N LEU A 96 13.42 9.01 7.98
CA LEU A 96 14.30 10.13 8.35
C LEU A 96 13.55 11.47 8.40
N LEU A 97 12.62 11.67 7.48
CA LEU A 97 11.82 12.89 7.40
C LEU A 97 10.62 12.91 8.34
N ALA A 98 10.23 11.77 8.92
CA ALA A 98 9.02 11.66 9.75
C ALA A 98 9.06 12.62 10.95
N GLY A 99 10.18 12.71 11.66
CA GLY A 99 10.33 13.62 12.80
C GLY A 99 10.13 15.10 12.41
N PRO A 100 10.93 15.65 11.48
CA PRO A 100 10.77 17.02 10.99
C PRO A 100 9.39 17.30 10.38
N LEU A 101 8.79 16.34 9.68
CA LEU A 101 7.45 16.51 9.09
C LEU A 101 6.36 16.55 10.16
N VAL A 102 6.42 15.68 11.16
CA VAL A 102 5.46 15.71 12.27
C VAL A 102 5.55 17.01 13.05
N SER A 103 6.75 17.49 13.34
CA SER A 103 6.97 18.74 14.08
C SER A 103 6.57 19.99 13.29
N GLY A 104 6.74 19.97 11.97
CA GLY A 104 6.44 21.10 11.08
C GLY A 104 4.99 21.14 10.60
N LEU A 105 4.44 20.02 10.15
CA LEU A 105 3.10 19.94 9.55
C LEU A 105 2.02 19.47 10.51
N GLY A 106 2.42 18.82 11.61
CA GLY A 106 1.50 18.21 12.56
C GLY A 106 0.98 16.84 12.11
N TRP A 107 0.56 16.05 13.09
CA TRP A 107 0.06 14.68 12.88
C TRP A 107 -1.16 14.61 11.96
N ALA A 108 -2.12 15.52 12.15
CA ALA A 108 -3.35 15.54 11.36
C ALA A 108 -3.08 15.80 9.86
N THR A 109 -2.21 16.75 9.56
CA THR A 109 -1.86 17.10 8.18
C THR A 109 -1.15 15.94 7.46
N LEU A 110 -0.24 15.25 8.15
CA LEU A 110 0.44 14.09 7.60
C LEU A 110 -0.53 12.96 7.25
N ASN A 111 -1.47 12.66 8.14
CA ASN A 111 -2.50 11.65 7.88
C ASN A 111 -3.42 12.04 6.71
N LEU A 112 -3.76 13.32 6.57
CA LEU A 112 -4.52 13.80 5.41
C LEU A 112 -3.74 13.63 4.09
N LEU A 113 -2.42 13.82 4.10
CA LEU A 113 -1.58 13.61 2.91
C LEU A 113 -1.49 12.14 2.50
N LEU A 114 -1.66 11.19 3.43
CA LEU A 114 -1.68 9.76 3.12
C LEU A 114 -2.90 9.37 2.26
N ILE A 115 -4.03 10.07 2.40
CA ILE A 115 -5.26 9.77 1.65
C ILE A 115 -5.04 9.90 0.13
N PRO A 116 -4.61 11.04 -0.43
CA PRO A 116 -4.36 11.15 -1.86
C PRO A 116 -3.25 10.21 -2.35
N ILE A 117 -2.21 9.99 -1.56
CA ILE A 117 -1.13 9.06 -1.90
C ILE A 117 -1.67 7.63 -2.02
N SER A 118 -2.53 7.19 -1.10
CA SER A 118 -3.15 5.86 -1.13
C SER A 118 -4.17 5.71 -2.27
N LEU A 119 -4.72 6.80 -2.79
CA LEU A 119 -5.64 6.79 -3.91
C LEU A 119 -4.94 6.70 -5.27
N VAL A 120 -3.64 7.02 -5.37
CA VAL A 120 -2.87 6.93 -6.63
C VAL A 120 -2.89 5.51 -7.22
N PRO A 121 -2.58 4.43 -6.48
CA PRO A 121 -2.68 3.07 -7.01
C PRO A 121 -4.09 2.71 -7.47
N LEU A 122 -5.12 3.16 -6.75
CA LEU A 122 -6.52 2.97 -7.14
C LEU A 122 -6.83 3.64 -8.46
N ALA A 123 -6.41 4.89 -8.64
CA ALA A 123 -6.60 5.63 -9.88
C ALA A 123 -5.92 4.95 -11.07
N VAL A 124 -4.70 4.45 -10.87
CA VAL A 124 -3.95 3.70 -11.90
C VAL A 124 -4.66 2.40 -12.26
N LEU A 125 -5.17 1.64 -11.30
CA LEU A 125 -5.90 0.39 -11.55
C LEU A 125 -7.21 0.63 -12.29
N VAL A 126 -7.97 1.66 -11.91
CA VAL A 126 -9.21 2.05 -12.60
C VAL A 126 -8.92 2.50 -14.02
N TRP A 127 -7.86 3.28 -14.23
CA TRP A 127 -7.44 3.71 -15.56
C TRP A 127 -7.06 2.53 -16.46
N GLN A 128 -6.27 1.60 -15.96
CA GLN A 128 -5.90 0.37 -16.69
C GLN A 128 -7.12 -0.50 -17.02
N HIS A 129 -8.13 -0.54 -16.14
CA HIS A 129 -9.35 -1.30 -16.39
C HIS A 129 -10.15 -0.66 -17.53
N ARG A 130 -10.28 0.67 -17.53
CA ARG A 130 -10.98 1.41 -18.60
C ARG A 130 -10.30 1.29 -19.96
N THR A 131 -8.98 1.37 -20.00
CA THR A 131 -8.23 1.23 -21.26
C THR A 131 -8.35 -0.17 -21.85
N LYS A 132 -8.43 -1.23 -21.04
CA LYS A 132 -8.69 -2.59 -21.52
C LYS A 132 -10.08 -2.75 -22.11
N LEU A 133 -11.10 -2.12 -21.52
CA LEU A 133 -12.47 -2.16 -22.05
C LEU A 133 -12.63 -1.33 -23.32
N ALA A 134 -11.85 -0.26 -23.48
CA ALA A 134 -11.89 0.59 -24.68
C ALA A 134 -11.20 -0.06 -25.91
N ASN A 135 -10.30 -1.02 -25.68
CA ASN A 135 -9.54 -1.72 -26.72
C ASN A 135 -10.05 -3.15 -27.00
N ALA A 136 -11.14 -3.56 -26.35
CA ALA A 136 -11.83 -4.83 -26.57
C ALA A 136 -13.11 -4.63 -27.35
#